data_8509755f4d15d4744b900e282601a50f
#
_entry.id   8509755f4d15d4744b900e282601a50f
#
_cell.length_a   1.000
_cell.length_b   1.000
_cell.length_c   1.000
_cell.angle_alpha   90.00
_cell.angle_beta   90.00
_cell.angle_gamma   90.00
#
_symmetry.space_group_name_H-M   'P 1'
#
loop_
_entity.id
_entity.type
_entity.pdbx_description
1 polymer ?
#
loop_
_entity_poly.entity_id
_entity_poly.type
_entity_poly.pdbx_seq_one_letter_code
_entity_poly.pdbx_strand_id
1 'polypeptide(L)'
;TISAFLALLPATIISLRRNATRDALFWGLLAVAVAGPVTWVLATFAPGWRTGLASALWVTIATSLAVFGVLSAMMRDAWKLAPIVLPYMVIIALLATLWLHQPERAMTEQAPTAWVQYHILISVVTYGLLTIGAISGLAVILQENALKQKRPGGFARLLPSVADGERIQVTLLTAGGLVLGLGLLSGMGAEYFQSGRLIELNYKTTFSMMTFGVII
;
A
#
# COMPACT_ATOMS: atom_id res chain seq x y z
N THR A 1 2.26 15.05 -10.87
CA THR A 1 1.03 14.28 -10.53
C THR A 1 0.37 13.64 -11.74
N ILE A 2 0.00 14.41 -12.78
CA ILE A 2 -0.65 13.85 -13.98
C ILE A 2 0.21 12.77 -14.62
N SER A 3 1.51 12.95 -14.75
CA SER A 3 2.44 11.93 -15.28
C SER A 3 2.47 10.66 -14.43
N ALA A 4 2.49 10.80 -13.09
CA ALA A 4 2.45 9.66 -12.18
C ALA A 4 1.11 8.92 -12.26
N PHE A 5 0.00 9.63 -12.44
CA PHE A 5 -1.32 9.04 -12.69
C PHE A 5 -1.35 8.27 -14.01
N LEU A 6 -0.89 8.90 -15.11
CA LEU A 6 -0.86 8.27 -16.42
C LEU A 6 0.01 7.02 -16.47
N ALA A 7 1.09 6.96 -15.66
CA ALA A 7 1.96 5.79 -15.55
C ALA A 7 1.25 4.52 -15.04
N LEU A 8 0.13 4.67 -14.30
CA LEU A 8 -0.65 3.53 -13.79
C LEU A 8 -1.55 2.90 -14.85
N LEU A 9 -2.02 3.68 -15.84
CA LEU A 9 -3.08 3.25 -16.76
C LEU A 9 -2.68 2.06 -17.66
N PRO A 10 -1.50 2.03 -18.31
CA PRO A 10 -1.13 0.91 -19.18
C PRO A 10 -1.08 -0.43 -18.44
N ALA A 11 -0.47 -0.45 -17.24
CA ALA A 11 -0.40 -1.64 -16.41
C ALA A 11 -1.81 -2.11 -15.98
N THR A 12 -2.68 -1.17 -15.62
CA THR A 12 -4.07 -1.46 -15.23
C THR A 12 -4.84 -2.10 -16.39
N ILE A 13 -4.77 -1.52 -17.59
CA ILE A 13 -5.49 -2.04 -18.77
C ILE A 13 -5.02 -3.45 -19.11
N ILE A 14 -3.72 -3.71 -19.07
CA ILE A 14 -3.17 -5.03 -19.40
C ILE A 14 -3.52 -6.07 -18.33
N SER A 15 -3.51 -5.70 -17.06
CA SER A 15 -3.85 -6.61 -15.97
C SER A 15 -5.28 -7.16 -16.04
N LEU A 16 -6.19 -6.42 -16.68
CA LEU A 16 -7.60 -6.81 -16.86
C LEU A 16 -7.83 -7.69 -18.11
N ARG A 17 -6.82 -7.93 -18.93
CA ARG A 17 -6.95 -8.80 -20.12
C ARG A 17 -6.97 -10.26 -19.70
N ARG A 18 -7.86 -11.06 -20.36
CA ARG A 18 -8.03 -12.50 -20.07
C ARG A 18 -6.78 -13.36 -20.28
N ASN A 19 -5.81 -12.87 -21.07
CA ASN A 19 -4.55 -13.56 -21.40
C ASN A 19 -3.34 -12.84 -20.81
N ALA A 20 -3.50 -12.16 -19.69
CA ALA A 20 -2.36 -11.57 -18.99
C ALA A 20 -1.37 -12.69 -18.59
N THR A 21 -0.13 -12.50 -18.94
CA THR A 21 0.98 -13.42 -18.63
C THR A 21 2.05 -12.69 -17.84
N ARG A 22 2.83 -13.42 -17.05
CA ARG A 22 3.98 -12.87 -16.32
C ARG A 22 5.19 -12.80 -17.24
N ASP A 23 5.12 -11.94 -18.24
CA ASP A 23 6.13 -11.75 -19.26
C ASP A 23 6.91 -10.42 -19.09
N ALA A 24 7.84 -10.15 -20.00
CA ALA A 24 8.61 -8.91 -19.98
C ALA A 24 7.74 -7.65 -20.09
N LEU A 25 6.60 -7.74 -20.78
CA LEU A 25 5.66 -6.62 -20.91
C LEU A 25 5.00 -6.31 -19.58
N PHE A 26 4.55 -7.34 -18.84
CA PHE A 26 3.99 -7.16 -17.49
C PHE A 26 5.00 -6.47 -16.57
N TRP A 27 6.25 -6.97 -16.54
CA TRP A 27 7.30 -6.38 -15.70
C TRP A 27 7.67 -4.96 -16.11
N GLY A 28 7.77 -4.69 -17.39
CA GLY A 28 8.05 -3.34 -17.89
C GLY A 28 6.95 -2.34 -17.49
N LEU A 29 5.68 -2.71 -17.65
CA LEU A 29 4.57 -1.86 -17.29
C LEU A 29 4.41 -1.70 -15.77
N LEU A 30 4.65 -2.77 -15.00
CA LEU A 30 4.67 -2.69 -13.54
C LEU A 30 5.80 -1.77 -13.06
N ALA A 31 6.99 -1.87 -13.65
CA ALA A 31 8.11 -0.99 -13.33
C ALA A 31 7.76 0.49 -13.59
N VAL A 32 7.10 0.81 -14.71
CA VAL A 32 6.61 2.17 -15.01
C VAL A 32 5.55 2.60 -13.99
N ALA A 33 4.60 1.72 -13.65
CA ALA A 33 3.55 2.00 -12.67
C ALA A 33 4.11 2.25 -11.26
N VAL A 34 5.21 1.60 -10.88
CA VAL A 34 5.92 1.84 -9.61
C VAL A 34 6.74 3.11 -9.69
N ALA A 35 7.54 3.28 -10.77
CA ALA A 35 8.46 4.40 -10.92
C ALA A 35 7.75 5.76 -10.97
N GLY A 36 6.57 5.84 -11.59
CA GLY A 36 5.80 7.09 -11.68
C GLY A 36 5.47 7.69 -10.31
N PRO A 37 4.72 7.01 -9.43
CA PRO A 37 4.44 7.48 -8.08
C PRO A 37 5.69 7.66 -7.21
N VAL A 38 6.66 6.74 -7.28
CA VAL A 38 7.90 6.83 -6.48
C VAL A 38 8.70 8.07 -6.85
N THR A 39 8.94 8.34 -8.13
CA THR A 39 9.66 9.54 -8.56
C THR A 39 8.91 10.82 -8.20
N TRP A 40 7.58 10.81 -8.28
CA TRP A 40 6.77 11.94 -7.83
C TRP A 40 6.93 12.19 -6.34
N VAL A 41 6.84 11.14 -5.51
CA VAL A 41 7.03 11.23 -4.04
C VAL A 41 8.43 11.77 -3.73
N LEU A 42 9.48 11.20 -4.30
CA LEU A 42 10.86 11.65 -4.06
C LEU A 42 11.06 13.12 -4.46
N ALA A 43 10.55 13.55 -5.61
CA ALA A 43 10.65 14.93 -6.06
C ALA A 43 9.87 15.91 -5.16
N THR A 44 8.68 15.50 -4.67
CA THR A 44 7.82 16.36 -3.84
C THR A 44 8.36 16.53 -2.42
N PHE A 45 8.98 15.46 -1.88
CA PHE A 45 9.49 15.47 -0.51
C PHE A 45 10.99 15.83 -0.40
N ALA A 46 11.70 16.03 -1.51
CA ALA A 46 13.10 16.46 -1.51
C ALA A 46 13.35 17.75 -0.72
N PRO A 47 12.47 18.79 -0.74
CA PRO A 47 12.64 19.99 0.04
C PRO A 47 12.27 19.86 1.52
N GLY A 48 11.62 18.77 1.92
CA GLY A 48 11.14 18.53 3.28
C GLY A 48 9.80 17.82 3.31
N TRP A 49 9.49 17.20 4.45
CA TRP A 49 8.25 16.46 4.62
C TRP A 49 7.04 17.40 4.74
N ARG A 50 5.98 17.11 4.01
CA ARG A 50 4.72 17.84 4.04
C ARG A 50 3.59 16.94 4.51
N THR A 51 2.69 17.49 5.30
CA THR A 51 1.50 16.79 5.79
C THR A 51 0.28 17.27 5.02
N GLY A 52 -0.36 16.35 4.33
CA GLY A 52 -1.58 16.60 3.56
C GLY A 52 -2.20 15.30 3.09
N LEU A 53 -3.52 15.32 2.83
CA LEU A 53 -4.23 14.12 2.37
C LEU A 53 -3.68 13.64 1.01
N ALA A 54 -3.48 14.55 0.07
CA ALA A 54 -2.95 14.23 -1.26
C ALA A 54 -1.57 13.58 -1.18
N SER A 55 -0.66 14.19 -0.40
CA SER A 55 0.69 13.68 -0.16
C SER A 55 0.67 12.31 0.50
N ALA A 56 -0.17 12.10 1.51
CA ALA A 56 -0.33 10.81 2.18
C ALA A 56 -0.84 9.71 1.22
N LEU A 57 -1.81 10.03 0.37
CA LEU A 57 -2.33 9.10 -0.62
C LEU A 57 -1.26 8.72 -1.66
N TRP A 58 -0.49 9.68 -2.19
CA TRP A 58 0.58 9.40 -3.13
C TRP A 58 1.69 8.55 -2.54
N VAL A 59 2.07 8.80 -1.28
CA VAL A 59 3.04 7.96 -0.54
C VAL A 59 2.50 6.54 -0.37
N THR A 60 1.21 6.40 -0.02
CA THR A 60 0.54 5.09 0.10
C THR A 60 0.55 4.35 -1.23
N ILE A 61 0.24 5.01 -2.36
CA ILE A 61 0.28 4.42 -3.69
C ILE A 61 1.69 3.94 -4.02
N ALA A 62 2.70 4.80 -3.87
CA ALA A 62 4.10 4.48 -4.18
C ALA A 62 4.57 3.26 -3.38
N THR A 63 4.31 3.23 -2.08
CA THR A 63 4.73 2.14 -1.20
C THR A 63 3.96 0.86 -1.47
N SER A 64 2.64 0.93 -1.63
CA SER A 64 1.83 -0.26 -1.94
C SER A 64 2.24 -0.89 -3.26
N LEU A 65 2.52 -0.09 -4.29
CA LEU A 65 3.02 -0.59 -5.58
C LEU A 65 4.43 -1.16 -5.47
N ALA A 66 5.32 -0.55 -4.67
CA ALA A 66 6.65 -1.10 -4.41
C ALA A 66 6.55 -2.45 -3.69
N VAL A 67 5.74 -2.55 -2.64
CA VAL A 67 5.45 -3.82 -1.92
C VAL A 67 4.87 -4.85 -2.88
N PHE A 68 3.90 -4.46 -3.73
CA PHE A 68 3.31 -5.35 -4.72
C PHE A 68 4.33 -5.84 -5.75
N GLY A 69 5.23 -4.96 -6.21
CA GLY A 69 6.32 -5.31 -7.13
C GLY A 69 7.27 -6.34 -6.52
N VAL A 70 7.73 -6.11 -5.28
CA VAL A 70 8.57 -7.04 -4.53
C VAL A 70 7.85 -8.37 -4.31
N LEU A 71 6.60 -8.34 -3.87
CA LEU A 71 5.79 -9.53 -3.65
C LEU A 71 5.61 -10.34 -4.94
N SER A 72 5.33 -9.67 -6.07
CA SER A 72 5.21 -10.30 -7.38
C SER A 72 6.52 -10.92 -7.87
N ALA A 73 7.68 -10.40 -7.43
CA ALA A 73 8.97 -11.01 -7.71
C ALA A 73 9.24 -12.25 -6.85
N MET A 74 8.89 -12.18 -5.56
CA MET A 74 9.18 -13.22 -4.57
C MET A 74 8.19 -14.39 -4.61
N MET A 75 6.90 -14.12 -4.82
CA MET A 75 5.83 -15.13 -4.81
C MET A 75 5.28 -15.34 -6.22
N ARG A 76 5.24 -16.63 -6.65
CA ARG A 76 4.92 -17.02 -8.02
C ARG A 76 3.55 -16.51 -8.51
N ASP A 77 2.55 -16.51 -7.64
CA ASP A 77 1.16 -16.21 -8.00
C ASP A 77 0.67 -14.82 -7.53
N ALA A 78 1.54 -14.04 -6.86
CA ALA A 78 1.18 -12.71 -6.34
C ALA A 78 0.86 -11.70 -7.46
N TRP A 79 1.48 -11.81 -8.64
CA TRP A 79 1.18 -10.96 -9.79
C TRP A 79 -0.27 -11.05 -10.24
N LYS A 80 -0.98 -12.16 -9.95
CA LYS A 80 -2.41 -12.35 -10.22
C LYS A 80 -3.31 -11.45 -9.36
N LEU A 81 -2.77 -10.72 -8.38
CA LEU A 81 -3.49 -9.66 -7.68
C LEU A 81 -3.55 -8.35 -8.47
N ALA A 82 -2.76 -8.20 -9.54
CA ALA A 82 -2.72 -6.99 -10.37
C ALA A 82 -4.10 -6.50 -10.83
N PRO A 83 -5.06 -7.37 -11.24
CA PRO A 83 -6.40 -6.95 -11.65
C PRO A 83 -7.22 -6.25 -10.57
N ILE A 84 -6.87 -6.37 -9.30
CA ILE A 84 -7.50 -5.64 -8.19
C ILE A 84 -6.58 -4.51 -7.71
N VAL A 85 -5.28 -4.76 -7.52
CA VAL A 85 -4.33 -3.79 -7.01
C VAL A 85 -4.26 -2.56 -7.91
N LEU A 86 -4.06 -2.74 -9.22
CA LEU A 86 -3.84 -1.61 -10.12
C LEU A 86 -5.07 -0.71 -10.30
N PRO A 87 -6.29 -1.22 -10.53
CA PRO A 87 -7.49 -0.37 -10.55
C PRO A 87 -7.73 0.35 -9.21
N TYR A 88 -7.50 -0.32 -8.08
CA TYR A 88 -7.58 0.31 -6.77
C TYR A 88 -6.60 1.48 -6.64
N MET A 89 -5.34 1.30 -7.07
CA MET A 89 -4.35 2.38 -7.05
C MET A 89 -4.73 3.54 -7.98
N VAL A 90 -5.35 3.26 -9.12
CA VAL A 90 -5.88 4.31 -10.02
C VAL A 90 -6.98 5.12 -9.34
N ILE A 91 -7.89 4.47 -8.61
CA ILE A 91 -8.96 5.16 -7.87
C ILE A 91 -8.35 6.06 -6.78
N ILE A 92 -7.40 5.54 -6.00
CA ILE A 92 -6.71 6.34 -4.97
C ILE A 92 -5.92 7.49 -5.58
N ALA A 93 -5.26 7.27 -6.73
CA ALA A 93 -4.52 8.32 -7.44
C ALA A 93 -5.45 9.42 -7.99
N LEU A 94 -6.65 9.04 -8.44
CA LEU A 94 -7.67 10.01 -8.84
C LEU A 94 -8.10 10.87 -7.65
N LEU A 95 -8.41 10.24 -6.50
CA LEU A 95 -8.72 10.96 -5.27
C LEU A 95 -7.57 11.88 -4.86
N ALA A 96 -6.33 11.38 -4.83
CA ALA A 96 -5.15 12.18 -4.50
C ALA A 96 -4.99 13.40 -5.42
N THR A 97 -5.33 13.25 -6.70
CA THR A 97 -5.22 14.33 -7.68
C THR A 97 -6.31 15.41 -7.47
N LEU A 98 -7.53 15.00 -7.10
CA LEU A 98 -8.61 15.92 -6.78
C LEU A 98 -8.31 16.79 -5.54
N TRP A 99 -7.58 16.23 -4.56
CA TRP A 99 -7.22 16.91 -3.31
C TRP A 99 -5.89 17.68 -3.34
N LEU A 100 -5.21 17.78 -4.48
CA LEU A 100 -3.92 18.47 -4.62
C LEU A 100 -3.93 19.96 -4.24
N HIS A 101 -5.08 20.61 -4.34
CA HIS A 101 -5.20 22.05 -4.09
C HIS A 101 -5.49 22.39 -2.61
N GLN A 102 -5.59 21.39 -1.74
CA GLN A 102 -5.77 21.64 -0.31
C GLN A 102 -4.45 22.08 0.34
N PRO A 103 -4.51 23.02 1.32
CA PRO A 103 -3.32 23.52 1.96
C PRO A 103 -2.55 22.41 2.69
N GLU A 104 -1.30 22.24 2.33
CA GLU A 104 -0.37 21.36 3.01
C GLU A 104 0.43 22.13 4.06
N ARG A 105 0.74 21.48 5.18
CA ARG A 105 1.55 22.07 6.25
C ARG A 105 2.92 21.41 6.26
N ALA A 106 3.97 22.22 6.40
CA ALA A 106 5.29 21.70 6.71
C ALA A 106 5.27 21.03 8.09
N MET A 107 5.96 19.91 8.21
CA MET A 107 6.08 19.22 9.48
C MET A 107 7.07 19.97 10.38
N THR A 108 6.59 20.48 11.51
CA THR A 108 7.42 21.05 12.56
C THR A 108 7.35 20.11 13.77
N GLU A 109 8.41 19.35 14.00
CA GLU A 109 8.48 18.42 15.12
C GLU A 109 9.66 18.72 16.04
N GLN A 110 9.44 18.49 17.34
CA GLN A 110 10.47 18.64 18.39
C GLN A 110 11.33 17.38 18.54
N ALA A 111 10.91 16.26 17.98
CA ALA A 111 11.66 15.01 18.00
C ALA A 111 12.86 15.04 17.03
N PRO A 112 13.94 14.26 17.30
CA PRO A 112 15.07 14.17 16.40
C PRO A 112 14.63 13.77 14.98
N THR A 113 15.08 14.52 13.96
CA THR A 113 14.65 14.35 12.56
C THR A 113 14.80 12.91 12.05
N ALA A 114 15.91 12.24 12.41
CA ALA A 114 16.13 10.84 12.03
C ALA A 114 15.07 9.90 12.62
N TRP A 115 14.66 10.10 13.87
CA TRP A 115 13.64 9.28 14.53
C TRP A 115 12.28 9.41 13.84
N VAL A 116 11.89 10.64 13.52
CA VAL A 116 10.66 10.93 12.79
C VAL A 116 10.67 10.29 11.41
N GLN A 117 11.78 10.38 10.69
CA GLN A 117 11.93 9.75 9.37
C GLN A 117 11.78 8.22 9.45
N TYR A 118 12.39 7.57 10.44
CA TYR A 118 12.22 6.13 10.67
C TYR A 118 10.77 5.77 10.99
N HIS A 119 10.11 6.52 11.86
CA HIS A 119 8.71 6.29 12.20
C HIS A 119 7.80 6.42 10.98
N ILE A 120 8.00 7.45 10.15
CA ILE A 120 7.25 7.64 8.90
C ILE A 120 7.50 6.47 7.94
N LEU A 121 8.74 6.05 7.74
CA LEU A 121 9.08 4.95 6.85
C LEU A 121 8.40 3.65 7.29
N ILE A 122 8.48 3.30 8.57
CA ILE A 122 7.83 2.12 9.15
C ILE A 122 6.31 2.20 8.95
N SER A 123 5.70 3.35 9.23
CA SER A 123 4.26 3.55 9.07
C SER A 123 3.81 3.38 7.62
N VAL A 124 4.54 3.95 6.69
CA VAL A 124 4.24 3.87 5.25
C VAL A 124 4.37 2.44 4.72
N VAL A 125 5.42 1.71 5.15
CA VAL A 125 5.58 0.28 4.80
C VAL A 125 4.45 -0.55 5.38
N THR A 126 4.03 -0.29 6.62
CA THR A 126 2.87 -0.95 7.24
C THR A 126 1.61 -0.75 6.41
N TYR A 127 1.31 0.49 5.98
CA TYR A 127 0.15 0.76 5.13
C TYR A 127 0.21 -0.02 3.81
N GLY A 128 1.38 -0.09 3.17
CA GLY A 128 1.58 -0.87 1.95
C GLY A 128 1.30 -2.36 2.16
N LEU A 129 1.87 -2.96 3.19
CA LEU A 129 1.69 -4.37 3.53
C LEU A 129 0.23 -4.70 3.83
N LEU A 130 -0.43 -3.91 4.68
CA LEU A 130 -1.83 -4.13 5.06
C LEU A 130 -2.78 -3.90 3.90
N THR A 131 -2.52 -2.92 3.04
CA THR A 131 -3.33 -2.66 1.84
C THR A 131 -3.30 -3.85 0.88
N ILE A 132 -2.11 -4.37 0.56
CA ILE A 132 -2.00 -5.53 -0.33
C ILE A 132 -2.55 -6.80 0.36
N GLY A 133 -2.36 -6.94 1.67
CA GLY A 133 -2.97 -8.02 2.47
C GLY A 133 -4.49 -8.02 2.40
N ALA A 134 -5.11 -6.85 2.57
CA ALA A 134 -6.57 -6.69 2.45
C ALA A 134 -7.07 -6.99 1.03
N ILE A 135 -6.33 -6.56 -0.01
CA ILE A 135 -6.65 -6.88 -1.41
C ILE A 135 -6.54 -8.40 -1.66
N SER A 136 -5.55 -9.07 -1.05
CA SER A 136 -5.44 -10.53 -1.16
C SER A 136 -6.63 -11.23 -0.52
N GLY A 137 -7.09 -10.78 0.66
CA GLY A 137 -8.30 -11.29 1.29
C GLY A 137 -9.56 -11.06 0.43
N LEU A 138 -9.68 -9.90 -0.21
CA LEU A 138 -10.75 -9.64 -1.17
C LEU A 138 -10.70 -10.61 -2.36
N ALA A 139 -9.50 -10.90 -2.89
CA ALA A 139 -9.33 -11.87 -3.98
C ALA A 139 -9.79 -13.27 -3.56
N VAL A 140 -9.48 -13.70 -2.33
CA VAL A 140 -9.95 -14.98 -1.75
C VAL A 140 -11.47 -15.02 -1.72
N ILE A 141 -12.13 -13.99 -1.17
CA ILE A 141 -13.59 -13.90 -1.09
C ILE A 141 -14.24 -13.99 -2.48
N LEU A 142 -13.68 -13.28 -3.47
CA LEU A 142 -14.19 -13.30 -4.85
C LEU A 142 -14.04 -14.69 -5.48
N GLN A 143 -12.92 -15.38 -5.24
CA GLN A 143 -12.69 -16.74 -5.72
C GLN A 143 -13.64 -17.74 -5.07
N GLU A 144 -13.80 -17.71 -3.76
CA GLU A 144 -14.73 -18.57 -3.04
C GLU A 144 -16.17 -18.38 -3.53
N ASN A 145 -16.59 -17.14 -3.72
CA ASN A 145 -17.93 -16.84 -4.22
C ASN A 145 -18.16 -17.39 -5.65
N ALA A 146 -17.15 -17.30 -6.52
CA ALA A 146 -17.21 -17.87 -7.86
C ALA A 146 -17.32 -19.40 -7.82
N LEU A 147 -16.59 -20.07 -6.91
CA LEU A 147 -16.67 -21.52 -6.71
C LEU A 147 -18.03 -21.95 -6.15
N LYS A 148 -18.55 -21.27 -5.13
CA LYS A 148 -19.88 -21.53 -4.54
C LYS A 148 -21.01 -21.41 -5.58
N GLN A 149 -20.90 -20.45 -6.50
CA GLN A 149 -21.86 -20.24 -7.57
C GLN A 149 -21.68 -21.19 -8.77
N LYS A 150 -20.69 -22.11 -8.72
CA LYS A 150 -20.32 -23.00 -9.83
C LYS A 150 -20.05 -22.25 -11.15
N ARG A 151 -19.56 -21.01 -11.06
CA ARG A 151 -19.22 -20.14 -12.19
C ARG A 151 -17.72 -19.81 -12.20
N PRO A 152 -16.83 -20.79 -12.48
CA PRO A 152 -15.38 -20.57 -12.46
C PRO A 152 -14.91 -19.76 -13.67
N GLY A 153 -15.64 -18.72 -14.03
CA GLY A 153 -15.42 -17.90 -15.22
C GLY A 153 -15.28 -16.41 -14.90
N GLY A 154 -15.11 -15.60 -15.95
CA GLY A 154 -15.07 -14.14 -15.82
C GLY A 154 -13.85 -13.62 -15.07
N PHE A 155 -14.07 -12.67 -14.17
CA PHE A 155 -13.02 -11.98 -13.41
C PHE A 155 -12.24 -12.91 -12.47
N ALA A 156 -12.91 -13.89 -11.86
CA ALA A 156 -12.26 -14.82 -10.93
C ALA A 156 -11.10 -15.61 -11.57
N ARG A 157 -11.13 -15.88 -12.89
CA ARG A 157 -10.01 -16.54 -13.58
C ARG A 157 -8.70 -15.76 -13.58
N LEU A 158 -8.77 -14.45 -13.40
CA LEU A 158 -7.58 -13.59 -13.37
C LEU A 158 -6.91 -13.61 -12.01
N LEU A 159 -7.61 -14.04 -10.95
CA LEU A 159 -7.16 -13.97 -9.57
C LEU A 159 -6.36 -15.23 -9.18
N PRO A 160 -5.53 -15.15 -8.12
CA PRO A 160 -4.86 -16.31 -7.57
C PRO A 160 -5.88 -17.32 -7.05
N SER A 161 -5.50 -18.60 -6.92
CA SER A 161 -6.33 -19.59 -6.26
C SER A 161 -6.63 -19.19 -4.81
N VAL A 162 -7.66 -19.76 -4.19
CA VAL A 162 -7.99 -19.51 -2.77
C VAL A 162 -6.76 -19.75 -1.90
N ALA A 163 -6.10 -20.92 -2.06
CA ALA A 163 -4.95 -21.29 -1.26
C ALA A 163 -3.74 -20.35 -1.45
N ASP A 164 -3.48 -19.91 -2.70
CA ASP A 164 -2.39 -18.94 -2.97
C ASP A 164 -2.74 -17.57 -2.38
N GLY A 165 -4.00 -17.13 -2.52
CA GLY A 165 -4.48 -15.88 -1.96
C GLY A 165 -4.36 -15.87 -0.42
N GLU A 166 -4.81 -16.92 0.26
CA GLU A 166 -4.66 -17.07 1.72
C GLU A 166 -3.19 -17.04 2.14
N ARG A 167 -2.33 -17.77 1.44
CA ARG A 167 -0.89 -17.76 1.73
C ARG A 167 -0.28 -16.36 1.61
N ILE A 168 -0.63 -15.64 0.55
CA ILE A 168 -0.19 -14.25 0.34
C ILE A 168 -0.71 -13.38 1.48
N GLN A 169 -2.00 -13.49 1.81
CA GLN A 169 -2.65 -12.71 2.86
C GLN A 169 -1.97 -12.94 4.22
N VAL A 170 -1.79 -14.20 4.63
CA VAL A 170 -1.14 -14.54 5.92
C VAL A 170 0.28 -14.00 5.97
N THR A 171 1.05 -14.16 4.89
CA THR A 171 2.43 -13.63 4.81
C THR A 171 2.45 -12.12 5.01
N LEU A 172 1.55 -11.39 4.34
CA LEU A 172 1.49 -9.94 4.41
C LEU A 172 0.95 -9.42 5.75
N LEU A 173 -0.05 -10.09 6.33
CA LEU A 173 -0.57 -9.73 7.65
C LEU A 173 0.47 -9.99 8.75
N THR A 174 1.18 -11.11 8.70
CA THR A 174 2.26 -11.40 9.65
C THR A 174 3.39 -10.37 9.53
N ALA A 175 3.88 -10.10 8.31
CA ALA A 175 4.90 -9.08 8.10
C ALA A 175 4.40 -7.68 8.51
N GLY A 176 3.15 -7.34 8.13
CA GLY A 176 2.51 -6.08 8.49
C GLY A 176 2.32 -5.91 10.00
N GLY A 177 1.93 -6.97 10.70
CA GLY A 177 1.81 -6.99 12.17
C GLY A 177 3.16 -6.73 12.85
N LEU A 178 4.23 -7.40 12.41
CA LEU A 178 5.58 -7.17 12.94
C LEU A 178 6.05 -5.73 12.70
N VAL A 179 5.88 -5.21 11.48
CA VAL A 179 6.25 -3.83 11.14
C VAL A 179 5.40 -2.82 11.90
N LEU A 180 4.08 -3.09 12.07
CA LEU A 180 3.19 -2.26 12.88
C LEU A 180 3.62 -2.22 14.34
N GLY A 181 4.01 -3.36 14.91
CA GLY A 181 4.56 -3.42 16.27
C GLY A 181 5.79 -2.51 16.45
N LEU A 182 6.75 -2.57 15.49
CA LEU A 182 7.88 -1.66 15.46
C LEU A 182 7.44 -0.20 15.29
N GLY A 183 6.40 0.03 14.48
CA GLY A 183 5.77 1.34 14.30
C GLY A 183 5.20 1.91 15.60
N LEU A 184 4.49 1.09 16.37
CA LEU A 184 3.98 1.48 17.69
C LEU A 184 5.11 1.85 18.65
N LEU A 185 6.16 1.02 18.73
CA LEU A 185 7.32 1.31 19.59
C LEU A 185 8.03 2.60 19.17
N SER A 186 8.23 2.83 17.88
CA SER A 186 8.84 4.07 17.38
C SER A 186 7.94 5.29 17.59
N GLY A 187 6.61 5.13 17.51
CA GLY A 187 5.64 6.17 17.80
C GLY A 187 5.64 6.57 19.27
N MET A 188 5.72 5.59 20.19
CA MET A 188 5.89 5.86 21.62
C MET A 188 7.16 6.66 21.92
N GLY A 189 8.28 6.35 21.24
CA GLY A 189 9.50 7.12 21.35
C GLY A 189 9.34 8.56 20.84
N ALA A 190 8.68 8.76 19.69
CA ALA A 190 8.42 10.10 19.18
C ALA A 190 7.54 10.92 20.13
N GLU A 191 6.50 10.32 20.71
CA GLU A 191 5.62 10.95 21.68
C GLU A 191 6.36 11.35 22.96
N TYR A 192 7.25 10.48 23.44
CA TYR A 192 8.08 10.79 24.62
C TYR A 192 8.96 12.03 24.42
N PHE A 193 9.52 12.22 23.23
CA PHE A 193 10.30 13.42 22.90
C PHE A 193 9.45 14.70 22.83
N GLN A 194 8.15 14.58 22.51
CA GLN A 194 7.25 15.73 22.38
C GLN A 194 6.56 16.10 23.69
N SER A 195 6.06 15.11 24.44
CA SER A 195 5.17 15.33 25.60
C SER A 195 5.77 14.85 26.93
N GLY A 196 6.89 14.13 26.91
CA GLY A 196 7.45 13.44 28.08
C GLY A 196 6.63 12.23 28.52
N ARG A 197 5.59 11.83 27.77
CA ARG A 197 4.73 10.67 28.04
C ARG A 197 4.97 9.60 26.97
N LEU A 198 5.06 8.33 27.40
CA LEU A 198 5.26 7.21 26.48
C LEU A 198 4.04 6.92 25.60
N ILE A 199 2.84 7.17 26.10
CA ILE A 199 1.59 6.91 25.39
C ILE A 199 0.64 8.07 25.63
N GLU A 200 0.19 8.69 24.57
CA GLU A 200 -0.99 9.54 24.56
C GLU A 200 -2.10 8.86 23.79
N LEU A 201 -3.22 8.58 24.49
CA LEU A 201 -4.39 7.94 23.87
C LEU A 201 -5.14 8.95 23.01
N ASN A 202 -4.63 9.17 21.82
CA ASN A 202 -5.33 9.87 20.76
C ASN A 202 -5.92 8.86 19.75
N TYR A 203 -6.77 9.34 18.86
CA TYR A 203 -7.44 8.46 17.86
C TYR A 203 -6.45 7.64 17.03
N LYS A 204 -5.28 8.21 16.67
CA LYS A 204 -4.24 7.52 15.86
C LYS A 204 -3.64 6.34 16.62
N THR A 205 -3.21 6.57 17.86
CA THR A 205 -2.63 5.54 18.74
C THR A 205 -3.64 4.44 19.01
N THR A 206 -4.89 4.82 19.32
CA THR A 206 -5.96 3.86 19.60
C THR A 206 -6.25 2.97 18.39
N PHE A 207 -6.43 3.56 17.17
CA PHE A 207 -6.65 2.76 15.98
C PHE A 207 -5.46 1.85 15.62
N SER A 208 -4.23 2.32 15.80
CA SER A 208 -3.04 1.50 15.54
C SER A 208 -2.94 0.31 16.51
N MET A 209 -3.24 0.51 17.80
CA MET A 209 -3.29 -0.56 18.79
C MET A 209 -4.41 -1.56 18.50
N MET A 210 -5.62 -1.08 18.15
CA MET A 210 -6.72 -1.96 17.74
C MET A 210 -6.37 -2.79 16.50
N THR A 211 -5.77 -2.16 15.49
CA THR A 211 -5.33 -2.86 14.28
C THR A 211 -4.30 -3.92 14.61
N PHE A 212 -3.32 -3.61 15.47
CA PHE A 212 -2.31 -4.56 15.92
C PHE A 212 -2.96 -5.76 16.63
N GLY A 213 -3.90 -5.51 17.57
CA GLY A 213 -4.62 -6.55 18.28
C GLY A 213 -5.54 -7.44 17.43
N VAL A 214 -5.99 -6.93 16.25
CA VAL A 214 -6.80 -7.72 15.30
C VAL A 214 -5.92 -8.61 14.42
N ILE A 215 -4.67 -8.20 14.15
CA ILE A 215 -3.75 -8.92 13.25
C ILE A 215 -3.04 -10.08 13.97
N ILE A 216 -2.76 -9.93 15.27
CA ILE A 216 -2.11 -10.95 16.10
C ILE A 216 -3.12 -11.96 16.62
#